data_ecacc8aca75a66b57781bb0dbf991467
#
_entry.id   ecacc8aca75a66b57781bb0dbf991467
#
_cell.length_a   1.000
_cell.length_b   1.000
_cell.length_c   1.000
_cell.angle_alpha   90.00
_cell.angle_beta   90.00
_cell.angle_gamma   90.00
#
_symmetry.space_group_name_H-M   'P 1'
#
loop_
_entity.id
_entity.type
_entity.pdbx_description
1 polymer ?
#
loop_
_entity_poly.entity_id
_entity_poly.type
_entity_poly.pdbx_seq_one_letter_code
_entity_poly.pdbx_strand_id
1 'polypeptide(L)'
;MSINNHKYKSSVVFIGPTPLGGDNPIRIQSMTNTDTLDTKASVAQCIRIIEAGADFVRLTAQGKSEAQNLANIKKELQKAGFNTPLIADIHFNPDAAELAAAIVEKVRINPGNYADKRASFIKNDLSEKEYDLELERIHSRLLPLINICQLNKTTIRVGVNHGSLSDRIMTRYGNTPEGMAVSAMEFIKIFNVENFHNLVLSMKSSDTAIMIEATRGLVRMMIEEGFSYPLHLGVTEAGEGEDGRVRSASGIGALLSEGIGDTIRVSLSEDPENEIPVAKKLVEYYPRGIIFSAPEKQVSYKSPQEKPAFLKYIKGPLVIANMTSYTALNIEAYKDAGYSVNKVPGSLIKSDGAADLIITRDCPEVIPEQVSLVVPYRIWLTNTDKERVYPLFSPETFVENRVRHENLNLVLTGSYFDIEMLKKIDNKISIIVFTFNPEKERYASDEFMNSLEDNNLNFNIILNPVFNEDKLEELQIKAASLLGRYITDKRIAGISIVNKGKIGLKETNTLCFSILQCTEARITRTIFLSCPTCGRTKFNLQDAVKKVKEKTGHLKGLKIAVMGCIVNGPGEMAGADWGYVGAGEGKVNIYKGTVSVLKNVPEKDAADELLRLIEEASP
;
A
#
# COMPACT_ATOMS: atom_id res chain seq x y z
N MET A 1 21.89 3.14 19.61
CA MET A 1 21.66 1.85 20.30
C MET A 1 21.16 0.87 19.28
N SER A 2 21.90 -0.20 18.99
CA SER A 2 21.48 -1.26 18.09
C SER A 2 20.32 -2.01 18.76
N ILE A 3 19.13 -1.95 18.16
CA ILE A 3 18.01 -2.79 18.56
C ILE A 3 18.43 -4.22 18.22
N ASN A 4 18.70 -5.01 19.24
CA ASN A 4 18.93 -6.45 19.09
C ASN A 4 17.78 -7.06 18.31
N ASN A 5 18.10 -7.86 17.31
CA ASN A 5 17.24 -8.54 16.34
C ASN A 5 16.21 -9.49 16.99
N HIS A 6 15.26 -8.95 17.74
CA HIS A 6 14.14 -9.75 18.22
C HIS A 6 12.97 -9.57 17.24
N LYS A 7 12.69 -10.67 16.51
CA LYS A 7 11.48 -10.87 15.72
C LYS A 7 10.28 -10.37 16.55
N TYR A 8 9.52 -9.40 16.02
CA TYR A 8 8.27 -9.01 16.67
C TYR A 8 7.32 -10.22 16.71
N LYS A 9 7.09 -10.75 17.90
CA LYS A 9 6.12 -11.81 18.14
C LYS A 9 4.99 -11.21 18.98
N SER A 10 3.83 -11.07 18.36
CA SER A 10 2.65 -10.55 19.04
C SER A 10 2.13 -11.51 20.12
N SER A 11 1.55 -10.97 21.17
CA SER A 11 0.77 -11.73 22.16
C SER A 11 -0.45 -12.37 21.50
N VAL A 12 -1.00 -13.41 22.12
CA VAL A 12 -2.24 -14.04 21.64
C VAL A 12 -3.44 -13.36 22.29
N VAL A 13 -4.39 -12.94 21.47
CA VAL A 13 -5.72 -12.45 21.90
C VAL A 13 -6.81 -13.31 21.27
N PHE A 14 -8.00 -13.26 21.83
CA PHE A 14 -9.12 -14.06 21.35
C PHE A 14 -10.26 -13.16 20.89
N ILE A 15 -10.71 -13.36 19.65
CA ILE A 15 -11.88 -12.70 19.08
C ILE A 15 -13.00 -13.75 19.06
N GLY A 16 -13.83 -13.75 20.12
CA GLY A 16 -14.69 -14.89 20.39
C GLY A 16 -13.88 -16.17 20.57
N PRO A 17 -14.17 -17.25 19.83
CA PRO A 17 -13.40 -18.49 19.89
C PRO A 17 -12.11 -18.47 19.06
N THR A 18 -11.88 -17.44 18.24
CA THR A 18 -10.80 -17.41 17.26
C THR A 18 -9.53 -16.77 17.83
N PRO A 19 -8.43 -17.54 17.98
CA PRO A 19 -7.15 -16.98 18.43
C PRO A 19 -6.50 -16.15 17.32
N LEU A 20 -5.83 -15.05 17.71
CA LEU A 20 -5.11 -14.11 16.86
C LEU A 20 -3.78 -13.75 17.49
N GLY A 21 -2.71 -13.66 16.72
CA GLY A 21 -1.37 -13.35 17.21
C GLY A 21 -0.56 -14.59 17.57
N GLY A 22 0.64 -14.40 18.09
CA GLY A 22 1.58 -15.48 18.37
C GLY A 22 1.92 -16.29 17.13
N ASP A 23 1.79 -17.60 17.22
CA ASP A 23 2.03 -18.53 16.10
C ASP A 23 0.74 -18.90 15.33
N ASN A 24 -0.38 -18.26 15.65
CA ASN A 24 -1.65 -18.50 14.95
C ASN A 24 -1.60 -18.00 13.50
N PRO A 25 -2.41 -18.59 12.60
CA PRO A 25 -2.49 -18.14 11.22
C PRO A 25 -2.88 -16.65 11.10
N ILE A 26 -2.39 -16.00 10.07
CA ILE A 26 -2.81 -14.63 9.73
C ILE A 26 -4.28 -14.68 9.32
N ARG A 27 -5.13 -13.89 9.98
CA ARG A 27 -6.57 -13.90 9.79
C ARG A 27 -7.03 -12.91 8.73
N ILE A 28 -8.03 -13.30 7.97
CA ILE A 28 -8.61 -12.48 6.89
C ILE A 28 -9.92 -11.87 7.37
N GLN A 29 -10.03 -10.56 7.24
CA GLN A 29 -11.23 -9.79 7.56
C GLN A 29 -11.74 -9.06 6.33
N SER A 30 -13.07 -9.02 6.14
CA SER A 30 -13.72 -8.06 5.25
C SER A 30 -14.82 -7.29 5.98
N MET A 31 -15.53 -6.41 5.26
CA MET A 31 -16.52 -5.50 5.84
C MET A 31 -17.72 -5.36 4.92
N THR A 32 -18.93 -5.43 5.49
CA THR A 32 -20.17 -5.19 4.74
C THR A 32 -20.27 -3.74 4.26
N ASN A 33 -20.92 -3.55 3.13
CA ASN A 33 -21.30 -2.23 2.61
C ASN A 33 -22.83 -1.98 2.64
N THR A 34 -23.61 -2.94 3.16
CA THR A 34 -25.05 -2.80 3.39
C THR A 34 -25.35 -1.83 4.53
N ASP A 35 -26.55 -1.26 4.54
CA ASP A 35 -27.06 -0.53 5.69
C ASP A 35 -27.24 -1.52 6.87
N THR A 36 -26.56 -1.26 7.98
CA THR A 36 -26.62 -2.15 9.15
C THR A 36 -28.01 -2.24 9.76
N LEU A 37 -28.90 -1.29 9.50
CA LEU A 37 -30.32 -1.34 9.90
C LEU A 37 -31.13 -2.31 9.03
N ASP A 38 -30.70 -2.63 7.83
CA ASP A 38 -31.28 -3.70 7.01
C ASP A 38 -30.68 -5.06 7.41
N THR A 39 -31.31 -5.70 8.38
CA THR A 39 -30.87 -7.01 8.91
C THR A 39 -30.77 -8.05 7.81
N LYS A 40 -31.74 -8.11 6.88
CA LYS A 40 -31.80 -9.15 5.84
C LYS A 40 -30.65 -8.99 4.82
N ALA A 41 -30.44 -7.78 4.33
CA ALA A 41 -29.34 -7.50 3.40
C ALA A 41 -27.98 -7.71 4.05
N SER A 42 -27.81 -7.27 5.31
CA SER A 42 -26.56 -7.44 6.06
C SER A 42 -26.23 -8.90 6.33
N VAL A 43 -27.20 -9.71 6.72
CA VAL A 43 -27.01 -11.16 6.92
C VAL A 43 -26.62 -11.83 5.60
N ALA A 44 -27.33 -11.55 4.51
CA ALA A 44 -27.01 -12.15 3.20
C ALA A 44 -25.58 -11.79 2.75
N GLN A 45 -25.13 -10.55 2.95
CA GLN A 45 -23.78 -10.16 2.60
C GLN A 45 -22.73 -10.75 3.55
N CYS A 46 -23.00 -10.82 4.86
CA CYS A 46 -22.12 -11.53 5.79
C CYS A 46 -21.90 -12.99 5.37
N ILE A 47 -22.96 -13.70 4.96
CA ILE A 47 -22.87 -15.09 4.49
C ILE A 47 -21.93 -15.18 3.28
N ARG A 48 -22.10 -14.34 2.24
CA ARG A 48 -21.20 -14.34 1.07
C ARG A 48 -19.73 -14.10 1.44
N ILE A 49 -19.49 -13.15 2.33
CA ILE A 49 -18.13 -12.84 2.84
C ILE A 49 -17.54 -14.05 3.59
N ILE A 50 -18.34 -14.73 4.43
CA ILE A 50 -17.90 -15.91 5.19
C ILE A 50 -17.64 -17.09 4.25
N GLU A 51 -18.54 -17.36 3.30
CA GLU A 51 -18.38 -18.42 2.30
C GLU A 51 -17.17 -18.20 1.38
N ALA A 52 -16.83 -16.93 1.08
CA ALA A 52 -15.57 -16.60 0.40
C ALA A 52 -14.33 -16.94 1.25
N GLY A 53 -14.49 -17.10 2.57
CA GLY A 53 -13.48 -17.58 3.52
C GLY A 53 -12.88 -16.50 4.42
N ALA A 54 -13.65 -15.49 4.80
CA ALA A 54 -13.26 -14.54 5.83
C ALA A 54 -13.31 -15.18 7.22
N ASP A 55 -12.29 -14.92 8.05
CA ASP A 55 -12.29 -15.31 9.48
C ASP A 55 -13.14 -14.36 10.33
N PHE A 56 -13.29 -13.10 9.90
CA PHE A 56 -14.05 -12.07 10.61
C PHE A 56 -14.86 -11.22 9.65
N VAL A 57 -16.06 -10.82 10.05
CA VAL A 57 -16.89 -9.87 9.29
C VAL A 57 -17.12 -8.60 10.11
N ARG A 58 -16.82 -7.43 9.51
CA ARG A 58 -17.00 -6.13 10.14
C ARG A 58 -18.24 -5.42 9.58
N LEU A 59 -19.04 -4.86 10.49
CA LEU A 59 -20.22 -4.04 10.17
C LEU A 59 -20.05 -2.63 10.75
N THR A 60 -20.59 -1.64 10.07
CA THR A 60 -20.59 -0.26 10.55
C THR A 60 -21.67 -0.09 11.63
N ALA A 61 -21.34 0.56 12.75
CA ALA A 61 -22.31 1.00 13.75
C ALA A 61 -22.11 2.48 14.04
N GLN A 62 -22.88 3.33 13.36
CA GLN A 62 -22.78 4.80 13.46
C GLN A 62 -23.41 5.34 14.74
N GLY A 63 -24.46 4.68 15.20
CA GLY A 63 -25.25 5.09 16.37
C GLY A 63 -25.76 3.89 17.16
N LYS A 64 -26.59 4.20 18.16
CA LYS A 64 -27.17 3.20 19.04
C LYS A 64 -28.07 2.21 18.31
N SER A 65 -28.81 2.66 17.29
CA SER A 65 -29.75 1.82 16.53
C SER A 65 -29.01 0.73 15.75
N GLU A 66 -27.94 1.08 15.03
CA GLU A 66 -27.10 0.11 14.32
C GLU A 66 -26.39 -0.83 15.29
N ALA A 67 -25.87 -0.29 16.42
CA ALA A 67 -25.24 -1.11 17.44
C ALA A 67 -26.22 -2.16 18.02
N GLN A 68 -27.46 -1.77 18.30
CA GLN A 68 -28.51 -2.68 18.76
C GLN A 68 -28.90 -3.71 17.70
N ASN A 69 -28.97 -3.31 16.43
CA ASN A 69 -29.34 -4.22 15.34
C ASN A 69 -28.31 -5.31 15.06
N LEU A 70 -27.05 -5.13 15.51
CA LEU A 70 -26.03 -6.19 15.45
C LEU A 70 -26.47 -7.47 16.18
N ALA A 71 -27.29 -7.35 17.23
CA ALA A 71 -27.86 -8.51 17.93
C ALA A 71 -28.80 -9.33 17.03
N ASN A 72 -29.62 -8.65 16.22
CA ASN A 72 -30.51 -9.31 15.27
C ASN A 72 -29.71 -9.98 14.15
N ILE A 73 -28.72 -9.28 13.58
CA ILE A 73 -27.85 -9.83 12.53
C ILE A 73 -27.12 -11.07 13.04
N LYS A 74 -26.52 -11.01 14.24
CA LYS A 74 -25.83 -12.14 14.86
C LYS A 74 -26.75 -13.33 15.07
N LYS A 75 -27.96 -13.10 15.57
CA LYS A 75 -28.97 -14.14 15.80
C LYS A 75 -29.40 -14.83 14.49
N GLU A 76 -29.63 -14.07 13.43
CA GLU A 76 -30.00 -14.64 12.13
C GLU A 76 -28.85 -15.42 11.47
N LEU A 77 -27.58 -14.95 11.61
CA LEU A 77 -26.40 -15.70 11.18
C LEU A 77 -26.27 -17.03 11.92
N GLN A 78 -26.48 -17.04 13.25
CA GLN A 78 -26.45 -18.24 14.07
C GLN A 78 -27.56 -19.24 13.67
N LYS A 79 -28.77 -18.74 13.39
CA LYS A 79 -29.86 -19.61 12.86
C LYS A 79 -29.52 -20.22 11.50
N ALA A 80 -28.74 -19.49 10.67
CA ALA A 80 -28.24 -19.99 9.39
C ALA A 80 -27.01 -20.91 9.54
N GLY A 81 -26.54 -21.19 10.77
CA GLY A 81 -25.40 -22.08 11.04
C GLY A 81 -24.04 -21.39 11.04
N PHE A 82 -23.98 -20.07 10.95
CA PHE A 82 -22.73 -19.32 10.93
C PHE A 82 -22.40 -18.72 12.32
N ASN A 83 -21.19 -19.02 12.83
CA ASN A 83 -20.69 -18.52 14.11
C ASN A 83 -19.42 -17.68 13.95
N THR A 84 -19.17 -17.16 12.77
CA THR A 84 -18.02 -16.28 12.49
C THR A 84 -18.09 -15.03 13.35
N PRO A 85 -17.01 -14.65 14.07
CA PRO A 85 -17.00 -13.46 14.92
C PRO A 85 -17.33 -12.18 14.14
N LEU A 86 -18.20 -11.36 14.71
CA LEU A 86 -18.59 -10.06 14.18
C LEU A 86 -17.78 -8.95 14.84
N ILE A 87 -17.54 -7.90 14.04
CA ILE A 87 -16.79 -6.74 14.49
C ILE A 87 -17.64 -5.48 14.24
N ALA A 88 -17.82 -4.66 15.28
CA ALA A 88 -18.46 -3.37 15.14
C ALA A 88 -17.44 -2.26 14.85
N ASP A 89 -17.67 -1.49 13.79
CA ASP A 89 -16.85 -0.33 13.43
C ASP A 89 -17.52 0.95 13.94
N ILE A 90 -16.96 1.50 15.01
CA ILE A 90 -17.54 2.64 15.71
C ILE A 90 -16.79 3.93 15.36
N HIS A 91 -17.54 4.97 15.06
CA HIS A 91 -17.03 6.31 14.82
C HIS A 91 -17.81 7.35 15.63
N PHE A 92 -17.12 8.25 16.31
CA PHE A 92 -17.66 9.43 17.02
C PHE A 92 -18.71 9.16 18.10
N ASN A 93 -19.06 7.91 18.39
CA ASN A 93 -20.16 7.60 19.32
C ASN A 93 -19.73 6.54 20.35
N PRO A 94 -19.17 6.96 21.49
CA PRO A 94 -18.77 6.04 22.56
C PRO A 94 -19.92 5.17 23.08
N ASP A 95 -21.14 5.69 23.20
CA ASP A 95 -22.29 4.91 23.66
C ASP A 95 -22.66 3.78 22.70
N ALA A 96 -22.46 3.97 21.39
CA ALA A 96 -22.63 2.90 20.41
C ALA A 96 -21.55 1.83 20.58
N ALA A 97 -20.30 2.21 20.95
CA ALA A 97 -19.24 1.27 21.24
C ALA A 97 -19.56 0.39 22.46
N GLU A 98 -20.06 1.00 23.54
CA GLU A 98 -20.46 0.33 24.76
C GLU A 98 -21.59 -0.69 24.51
N LEU A 99 -22.62 -0.28 23.75
CA LEU A 99 -23.70 -1.20 23.35
C LEU A 99 -23.21 -2.34 22.46
N ALA A 100 -22.40 -2.05 21.46
CA ALA A 100 -21.87 -3.07 20.56
C ALA A 100 -20.95 -4.04 21.27
N ALA A 101 -20.14 -3.58 22.24
CA ALA A 101 -19.20 -4.40 23.00
C ALA A 101 -19.89 -5.51 23.82
N ALA A 102 -21.15 -5.33 24.18
CA ALA A 102 -21.95 -6.36 24.85
C ALA A 102 -22.54 -7.41 23.86
N ILE A 103 -22.44 -7.17 22.52
CA ILE A 103 -23.12 -7.99 21.51
C ILE A 103 -22.12 -8.75 20.64
N VAL A 104 -21.05 -8.06 20.14
CA VAL A 104 -20.11 -8.61 19.17
C VAL A 104 -18.76 -8.99 19.83
N GLU A 105 -17.96 -9.76 19.12
CA GLU A 105 -16.70 -10.29 19.64
C GLU A 105 -15.55 -9.27 19.59
N LYS A 106 -15.68 -8.21 18.76
CA LYS A 106 -14.68 -7.14 18.69
C LYS A 106 -15.32 -5.80 18.34
N VAL A 107 -14.87 -4.74 19.00
CA VAL A 107 -15.22 -3.36 18.64
C VAL A 107 -13.99 -2.61 18.14
N ARG A 108 -14.14 -1.78 17.13
CA ARG A 108 -13.08 -0.87 16.69
C ARG A 108 -13.41 0.55 17.09
N ILE A 109 -12.46 1.18 17.74
CA ILE A 109 -12.48 2.61 18.06
C ILE A 109 -11.30 3.32 17.40
N ASN A 110 -11.45 4.64 17.18
CA ASN A 110 -10.38 5.47 16.65
C ASN A 110 -9.99 6.53 17.71
N PRO A 111 -8.73 6.53 18.20
CA PRO A 111 -8.24 7.53 19.15
C PRO A 111 -8.57 8.97 18.79
N GLY A 112 -8.42 9.31 17.50
CA GLY A 112 -8.64 10.67 17.01
C GLY A 112 -10.08 11.17 17.04
N ASN A 113 -11.07 10.30 17.33
CA ASN A 113 -12.48 10.70 17.34
C ASN A 113 -13.35 9.95 18.37
N TYR A 114 -12.77 9.15 19.24
CA TYR A 114 -13.52 8.43 20.26
C TYR A 114 -13.83 9.32 21.48
N ALA A 115 -12.81 9.91 22.06
CA ALA A 115 -12.93 10.81 23.21
C ALA A 115 -12.82 12.28 22.82
N ASP A 116 -12.10 12.58 21.74
CA ASP A 116 -11.91 13.90 21.19
C ASP A 116 -13.03 14.26 20.21
N LYS A 117 -13.33 15.55 20.08
CA LYS A 117 -14.18 16.04 18.99
C LYS A 117 -13.46 15.80 17.65
N ARG A 118 -14.25 15.71 16.58
CA ARG A 118 -13.70 15.64 15.23
C ARG A 118 -12.64 16.74 15.05
N ALA A 119 -11.48 16.36 14.49
CA ALA A 119 -10.42 17.31 14.20
C ALA A 119 -10.95 18.54 13.48
N SER A 120 -10.70 19.69 14.05
CA SER A 120 -11.09 20.99 13.49
C SER A 120 -9.96 21.61 12.69
N PHE A 121 -8.75 20.96 12.69
CA PHE A 121 -7.50 21.47 12.11
C PHE A 121 -7.07 22.83 12.70
N ILE A 122 -7.53 23.13 13.91
CA ILE A 122 -7.13 24.31 14.67
C ILE A 122 -5.92 23.93 15.51
N LYS A 123 -4.85 24.74 15.44
CA LYS A 123 -3.70 24.58 16.33
C LYS A 123 -4.15 24.77 17.78
N ASN A 124 -3.85 23.78 18.60
CA ASN A 124 -4.16 23.76 20.01
C ASN A 124 -2.86 23.53 20.79
N ASP A 125 -2.10 24.59 21.03
CA ASP A 125 -0.84 24.53 21.80
C ASP A 125 -1.17 24.32 23.28
N LEU A 126 -1.19 23.06 23.70
CA LEU A 126 -1.37 22.69 25.10
C LEU A 126 -0.03 22.65 25.82
N SER A 127 0.02 23.23 27.03
CA SER A 127 1.10 22.98 27.99
C SER A 127 1.13 21.51 28.39
N GLU A 128 2.24 21.00 28.91
CA GLU A 128 2.33 19.61 29.39
C GLU A 128 1.24 19.27 30.38
N LYS A 129 0.94 20.18 31.33
CA LYS A 129 -0.13 19.98 32.31
C LYS A 129 -1.52 19.87 31.68
N GLU A 130 -1.81 20.67 30.67
CA GLU A 130 -3.08 20.60 29.92
C GLU A 130 -3.17 19.33 29.10
N TYR A 131 -2.04 18.88 28.54
CA TYR A 131 -1.95 17.63 27.80
C TYR A 131 -2.24 16.42 28.71
N ASP A 132 -1.69 16.40 29.92
CA ASP A 132 -1.94 15.35 30.91
C ASP A 132 -3.43 15.33 31.34
N LEU A 133 -4.04 16.50 31.55
CA LEU A 133 -5.48 16.59 31.86
C LEU A 133 -6.36 16.03 30.73
N GLU A 134 -5.96 16.26 29.47
CA GLU A 134 -6.66 15.64 28.35
C GLU A 134 -6.50 14.10 28.33
N LEU A 135 -5.34 13.56 28.67
CA LEU A 135 -5.15 12.11 28.83
C LEU A 135 -6.01 11.53 29.95
N GLU A 136 -6.14 12.23 31.09
CA GLU A 136 -7.04 11.84 32.18
C GLU A 136 -8.52 11.84 31.74
N ARG A 137 -8.93 12.83 30.94
CA ARG A 137 -10.26 12.89 30.35
C ARG A 137 -10.53 11.72 29.41
N ILE A 138 -9.54 11.38 28.55
CA ILE A 138 -9.62 10.23 27.64
C ILE A 138 -9.73 8.92 28.44
N HIS A 139 -8.92 8.77 29.47
CA HIS A 139 -8.96 7.63 30.39
C HIS A 139 -10.35 7.45 30.99
N SER A 140 -10.90 8.51 31.60
CA SER A 140 -12.24 8.50 32.19
C SER A 140 -13.32 8.10 31.17
N ARG A 141 -13.17 8.51 29.90
CA ARG A 141 -14.15 8.19 28.84
C ARG A 141 -14.01 6.75 28.33
N LEU A 142 -12.84 6.14 28.46
CA LEU A 142 -12.59 4.74 28.07
C LEU A 142 -13.05 3.73 29.13
N LEU A 143 -13.06 4.10 30.41
CA LEU A 143 -13.40 3.19 31.52
C LEU A 143 -14.71 2.41 31.33
N PRO A 144 -15.86 3.02 30.93
CA PRO A 144 -17.08 2.26 30.72
C PRO A 144 -16.92 1.16 29.66
N LEU A 145 -16.27 1.49 28.53
CA LEU A 145 -16.01 0.53 27.46
C LEU A 145 -15.10 -0.61 27.93
N ILE A 146 -14.03 -0.29 28.67
CA ILE A 146 -13.09 -1.27 29.22
C ILE A 146 -13.83 -2.26 30.11
N ASN A 147 -14.64 -1.78 31.03
CA ASN A 147 -15.42 -2.61 31.97
C ASN A 147 -16.38 -3.56 31.23
N ILE A 148 -17.09 -3.06 30.22
CA ILE A 148 -17.99 -3.88 29.40
C ILE A 148 -17.20 -4.93 28.60
N CYS A 149 -16.07 -4.56 28.01
CA CYS A 149 -15.23 -5.48 27.26
C CYS A 149 -14.57 -6.56 28.16
N GLN A 150 -14.18 -6.22 29.38
CA GLN A 150 -13.70 -7.19 30.37
C GLN A 150 -14.79 -8.20 30.73
N LEU A 151 -16.02 -7.73 31.04
CA LEU A 151 -17.16 -8.59 31.40
C LEU A 151 -17.54 -9.54 30.25
N ASN A 152 -17.57 -9.04 28.99
CA ASN A 152 -18.03 -9.81 27.82
C ASN A 152 -16.88 -10.50 27.08
N LYS A 153 -15.63 -10.35 27.51
CA LYS A 153 -14.42 -10.84 26.83
C LYS A 153 -14.30 -10.29 25.39
N THR A 154 -14.78 -9.08 25.16
CA THR A 154 -14.78 -8.43 23.85
C THR A 154 -13.42 -7.80 23.58
N THR A 155 -12.87 -8.04 22.40
CA THR A 155 -11.59 -7.45 21.97
C THR A 155 -11.80 -6.00 21.55
N ILE A 156 -10.88 -5.11 21.91
CA ILE A 156 -10.86 -3.73 21.40
C ILE A 156 -9.80 -3.62 20.30
N ARG A 157 -10.17 -3.11 19.14
CA ARG A 157 -9.18 -2.67 18.13
C ARG A 157 -9.01 -1.15 18.18
N VAL A 158 -7.83 -0.71 18.56
CA VAL A 158 -7.38 0.68 18.43
C VAL A 158 -6.96 0.91 16.99
N GLY A 159 -7.78 1.63 16.23
CA GLY A 159 -7.59 1.81 14.80
C GLY A 159 -7.34 3.25 14.42
N VAL A 160 -6.08 3.63 14.25
CA VAL A 160 -5.66 4.97 13.84
C VAL A 160 -5.66 5.09 12.32
N ASN A 161 -6.27 6.16 11.80
CA ASN A 161 -6.26 6.50 10.39
C ASN A 161 -5.48 7.82 10.19
N HIS A 162 -4.61 7.85 9.18
CA HIS A 162 -4.00 9.09 8.69
C HIS A 162 -5.08 10.10 8.30
N GLY A 163 -4.92 11.36 8.68
CA GLY A 163 -5.92 12.42 8.46
C GLY A 163 -7.10 12.42 9.44
N SER A 164 -7.14 11.49 10.42
CA SER A 164 -8.17 11.41 11.47
C SER A 164 -7.55 11.41 12.86
N LEU A 165 -6.43 12.09 13.04
CA LEU A 165 -5.79 12.31 14.34
C LEU A 165 -6.50 13.42 15.11
N SER A 166 -6.42 13.43 16.45
CA SER A 166 -6.93 14.52 17.26
C SER A 166 -6.13 15.81 17.05
N ASP A 167 -6.76 16.98 17.27
CA ASP A 167 -6.10 18.28 17.11
C ASP A 167 -4.86 18.40 18.02
N ARG A 168 -4.88 17.78 19.20
CA ARG A 168 -3.78 17.65 20.15
C ARG A 168 -2.56 16.96 19.55
N ILE A 169 -2.77 15.78 18.92
CA ILE A 169 -1.73 15.05 18.23
C ILE A 169 -1.25 15.79 16.97
N MET A 170 -2.18 16.34 16.20
CA MET A 170 -1.89 17.13 15.00
C MET A 170 -1.00 18.34 15.30
N THR A 171 -1.25 19.03 16.40
CA THR A 171 -0.45 20.19 16.80
C THR A 171 0.96 19.82 17.21
N ARG A 172 1.11 18.73 17.99
CA ARG A 172 2.40 18.34 18.59
C ARG A 172 3.29 17.51 17.65
N TYR A 173 2.70 16.59 16.89
CA TYR A 173 3.41 15.61 16.05
C TYR A 173 3.10 15.74 14.56
N GLY A 174 2.10 16.54 14.19
CA GLY A 174 1.63 16.63 12.81
C GLY A 174 0.84 15.40 12.35
N ASN A 175 0.39 15.44 11.09
CA ASN A 175 -0.21 14.28 10.41
C ASN A 175 0.89 13.37 9.85
N THR A 176 1.66 12.76 10.73
CA THR A 176 2.88 12.00 10.43
C THR A 176 2.78 10.55 10.89
N PRO A 177 3.61 9.63 10.38
CA PRO A 177 3.73 8.28 10.90
C PRO A 177 3.99 8.24 12.41
N GLU A 178 4.81 9.14 12.94
CA GLU A 178 5.08 9.27 14.37
C GLU A 178 3.82 9.68 15.14
N GLY A 179 3.09 10.71 14.68
CA GLY A 179 1.84 11.14 15.30
C GLY A 179 0.79 10.02 15.34
N MET A 180 0.72 9.19 14.30
CA MET A 180 -0.15 8.01 14.29
C MET A 180 0.27 7.00 15.37
N ALA A 181 1.57 6.68 15.48
CA ALA A 181 2.07 5.72 16.45
C ALA A 181 1.87 6.21 17.89
N VAL A 182 2.19 7.48 18.19
CA VAL A 182 1.97 8.10 19.51
C VAL A 182 0.49 8.08 19.89
N SER A 183 -0.41 8.41 18.94
CA SER A 183 -1.85 8.35 19.18
C SER A 183 -2.35 6.97 19.62
N ALA A 184 -1.77 5.90 19.09
CA ALA A 184 -2.07 4.54 19.55
C ALA A 184 -1.44 4.23 20.90
N MET A 185 -0.18 4.64 21.12
CA MET A 185 0.57 4.37 22.34
C MET A 185 -0.10 4.98 23.58
N GLU A 186 -0.69 6.17 23.46
CA GLU A 186 -1.46 6.78 24.57
C GLU A 186 -2.62 5.89 25.02
N PHE A 187 -3.37 5.33 24.06
CA PHE A 187 -4.47 4.42 24.36
C PHE A 187 -3.96 3.09 24.95
N ILE A 188 -2.86 2.55 24.41
CA ILE A 188 -2.22 1.34 24.94
C ILE A 188 -1.86 1.52 26.42
N LYS A 189 -1.25 2.66 26.78
CA LYS A 189 -0.88 2.98 28.16
C LYS A 189 -2.10 3.01 29.09
N ILE A 190 -3.20 3.63 28.67
CA ILE A 190 -4.44 3.66 29.41
C ILE A 190 -4.99 2.23 29.63
N PHE A 191 -5.07 1.44 28.55
CA PHE A 191 -5.53 0.05 28.66
C PHE A 191 -4.64 -0.79 29.56
N ASN A 192 -3.33 -0.58 29.52
CA ASN A 192 -2.38 -1.29 30.39
C ASN A 192 -2.56 -0.93 31.87
N VAL A 193 -2.82 0.35 32.20
CA VAL A 193 -3.15 0.78 33.57
C VAL A 193 -4.40 0.06 34.10
N GLU A 194 -5.40 -0.16 33.23
CA GLU A 194 -6.64 -0.88 33.56
C GLU A 194 -6.52 -2.40 33.46
N ASN A 195 -5.32 -2.96 33.28
CA ASN A 195 -5.07 -4.39 33.07
C ASN A 195 -5.91 -5.00 31.96
N PHE A 196 -6.20 -4.24 30.90
CA PHE A 196 -6.92 -4.70 29.71
C PHE A 196 -5.95 -5.00 28.58
N HIS A 197 -5.75 -6.28 28.28
CA HIS A 197 -4.77 -6.74 27.30
C HIS A 197 -5.38 -7.38 26.04
N ASN A 198 -6.71 -7.48 25.95
CA ASN A 198 -7.38 -8.02 24.76
C ASN A 198 -7.49 -6.97 23.65
N LEU A 199 -6.32 -6.57 23.13
CA LEU A 199 -6.15 -5.47 22.18
C LEU A 199 -5.65 -5.95 20.81
N VAL A 200 -6.10 -5.27 19.76
CA VAL A 200 -5.56 -5.32 18.41
C VAL A 200 -5.28 -3.88 17.94
N LEU A 201 -4.19 -3.66 17.22
CA LEU A 201 -3.80 -2.33 16.79
C LEU A 201 -3.82 -2.23 15.26
N SER A 202 -4.06 -1.05 14.72
CA SER A 202 -3.94 -0.82 13.28
C SER A 202 -3.58 0.62 12.95
N MET A 203 -2.58 0.78 12.08
CA MET A 203 -2.21 2.04 11.43
C MET A 203 -2.68 1.98 9.99
N LYS A 204 -3.51 2.91 9.56
CA LYS A 204 -4.06 2.91 8.20
C LYS A 204 -3.85 4.24 7.51
N SER A 205 -3.47 4.17 6.24
CA SER A 205 -3.33 5.29 5.33
C SER A 205 -3.65 4.85 3.91
N SER A 206 -4.04 5.77 3.05
CA SER A 206 -4.09 5.58 1.59
C SER A 206 -2.70 5.67 0.95
N ASP A 207 -1.76 6.34 1.62
CA ASP A 207 -0.34 6.35 1.29
C ASP A 207 0.33 5.11 1.90
N THR A 208 0.89 4.25 1.03
CA THR A 208 1.51 2.98 1.43
C THR A 208 2.76 3.19 2.28
N ALA A 209 3.57 4.21 1.98
CA ALA A 209 4.79 4.51 2.73
C ALA A 209 4.46 4.97 4.15
N ILE A 210 3.48 5.87 4.30
CA ILE A 210 2.99 6.32 5.62
C ILE A 210 2.45 5.15 6.43
N MET A 211 1.66 4.26 5.82
CA MET A 211 1.08 3.10 6.50
C MET A 211 2.17 2.15 7.01
N ILE A 212 3.17 1.86 6.17
CA ILE A 212 4.31 0.99 6.51
C ILE A 212 5.12 1.63 7.65
N GLU A 213 5.50 2.90 7.51
CA GLU A 213 6.35 3.60 8.49
C GLU A 213 5.64 3.78 9.84
N ALA A 214 4.36 4.15 9.84
CA ALA A 214 3.57 4.26 11.06
C ALA A 214 3.45 2.91 11.79
N THR A 215 3.26 1.80 11.05
CA THR A 215 3.17 0.47 11.65
C THR A 215 4.52 0.05 12.23
N ARG A 216 5.62 0.24 11.51
CA ARG A 216 6.99 -0.02 12.03
C ARG A 216 7.31 0.85 13.24
N GLY A 217 6.92 2.13 13.21
CA GLY A 217 7.08 3.08 14.32
C GLY A 217 6.36 2.60 15.57
N LEU A 218 5.10 2.18 15.43
CA LEU A 218 4.32 1.62 16.53
C LEU A 218 4.97 0.34 17.09
N VAL A 219 5.44 -0.57 16.22
CA VAL A 219 6.13 -1.80 16.67
C VAL A 219 7.38 -1.46 17.48
N ARG A 220 8.21 -0.51 17.03
CA ARG A 220 9.39 -0.07 17.80
C ARG A 220 9.01 0.47 19.18
N MET A 221 8.04 1.39 19.25
CA MET A 221 7.57 1.96 20.52
C MET A 221 7.01 0.88 21.46
N MET A 222 6.26 -0.09 20.92
CA MET A 222 5.76 -1.21 21.72
C MET A 222 6.87 -2.07 22.30
N ILE A 223 7.89 -2.41 21.49
CA ILE A 223 9.05 -3.20 21.95
C ILE A 223 9.80 -2.45 23.05
N GLU A 224 10.04 -1.16 22.90
CA GLU A 224 10.74 -0.30 23.86
C GLU A 224 10.01 -0.24 25.20
N GLU A 225 8.67 -0.29 25.19
CA GLU A 225 7.84 -0.25 26.40
C GLU A 225 7.38 -1.64 26.88
N GLY A 226 7.86 -2.72 26.25
CA GLY A 226 7.54 -4.10 26.64
C GLY A 226 6.15 -4.60 26.22
N PHE A 227 5.52 -3.96 25.23
CA PHE A 227 4.24 -4.38 24.67
C PHE A 227 4.40 -5.24 23.41
N SER A 228 3.41 -6.12 23.16
CA SER A 228 3.45 -7.03 21.99
C SER A 228 2.07 -7.34 21.44
N TYR A 229 1.22 -6.33 21.23
CA TYR A 229 -0.16 -6.53 20.78
C TYR A 229 -0.25 -6.89 19.29
N PRO A 230 -1.24 -7.76 18.89
CA PRO A 230 -1.46 -8.11 17.49
C PRO A 230 -1.80 -6.91 16.60
N LEU A 231 -1.39 -7.00 15.33
CA LEU A 231 -1.54 -5.94 14.34
C LEU A 231 -2.52 -6.34 13.23
N HIS A 232 -3.44 -5.43 12.90
CA HIS A 232 -4.33 -5.51 11.76
C HIS A 232 -3.85 -4.61 10.64
N LEU A 233 -3.42 -5.18 9.52
CA LEU A 233 -2.90 -4.44 8.39
C LEU A 233 -3.97 -4.14 7.35
N GLY A 234 -3.79 -3.04 6.62
CA GLY A 234 -4.62 -2.68 5.48
C GLY A 234 -4.35 -1.26 5.00
N VAL A 235 -4.31 -1.10 3.69
CA VAL A 235 -4.28 0.21 3.04
C VAL A 235 -5.71 0.69 2.89
N THR A 236 -5.99 1.95 3.21
CA THR A 236 -7.32 2.55 2.98
C THR A 236 -7.39 3.13 1.57
N GLU A 237 -8.62 3.28 1.04
CA GLU A 237 -8.88 3.92 -0.25
C GLU A 237 -8.01 3.37 -1.39
N ALA A 238 -7.75 2.06 -1.37
CA ALA A 238 -6.83 1.43 -2.31
C ALA A 238 -7.32 1.51 -3.77
N GLY A 239 -8.62 1.66 -3.98
CA GLY A 239 -9.24 1.73 -5.29
C GLY A 239 -9.81 0.38 -5.75
N GLU A 240 -9.96 0.22 -7.05
CA GLU A 240 -10.55 -0.97 -7.69
C GLU A 240 -9.57 -1.60 -8.69
N GLY A 241 -9.89 -2.79 -9.18
CA GLY A 241 -9.16 -3.47 -10.25
C GLY A 241 -7.69 -3.68 -9.90
N GLU A 242 -6.81 -3.39 -10.85
CA GLU A 242 -5.36 -3.53 -10.69
C GLU A 242 -4.80 -2.61 -9.60
N ASP A 243 -5.18 -1.32 -9.61
CA ASP A 243 -4.65 -0.33 -8.67
C ASP A 243 -4.94 -0.72 -7.21
N GLY A 244 -6.17 -1.20 -6.93
CA GLY A 244 -6.54 -1.64 -5.59
C GLY A 244 -5.72 -2.83 -5.11
N ARG A 245 -5.52 -3.82 -5.98
CA ARG A 245 -4.73 -5.02 -5.70
C ARG A 245 -3.26 -4.70 -5.50
N VAL A 246 -2.66 -3.95 -6.41
CA VAL A 246 -1.25 -3.56 -6.38
C VAL A 246 -0.95 -2.69 -5.15
N ARG A 247 -1.79 -1.70 -4.85
CA ARG A 247 -1.62 -0.83 -3.68
C ARG A 247 -1.74 -1.61 -2.37
N SER A 248 -2.75 -2.45 -2.24
CA SER A 248 -2.92 -3.30 -1.06
C SER A 248 -1.76 -4.28 -0.88
N ALA A 249 -1.32 -4.92 -1.98
CA ALA A 249 -0.20 -5.86 -1.95
C ALA A 249 1.11 -5.16 -1.58
N SER A 250 1.40 -3.97 -2.15
CA SER A 250 2.61 -3.20 -1.84
C SER A 250 2.69 -2.84 -0.36
N GLY A 251 1.59 -2.36 0.24
CA GLY A 251 1.59 -1.94 1.63
C GLY A 251 1.55 -3.11 2.62
N ILE A 252 0.60 -4.03 2.46
CA ILE A 252 0.44 -5.19 3.36
C ILE A 252 1.62 -6.15 3.22
N GLY A 253 2.03 -6.46 1.97
CA GLY A 253 3.10 -7.40 1.69
C GLY A 253 4.45 -6.95 2.24
N ALA A 254 4.74 -5.64 2.22
CA ALA A 254 5.95 -5.10 2.83
C ALA A 254 6.07 -5.48 4.31
N LEU A 255 5.00 -5.31 5.09
CA LEU A 255 4.99 -5.63 6.52
C LEU A 255 4.94 -7.14 6.78
N LEU A 256 4.15 -7.90 6.01
CA LEU A 256 4.11 -9.35 6.13
C LEU A 256 5.48 -9.99 5.84
N SER A 257 6.24 -9.45 4.89
CA SER A 257 7.60 -9.92 4.58
C SER A 257 8.57 -9.76 5.76
N GLU A 258 8.29 -8.85 6.68
CA GLU A 258 9.03 -8.58 7.92
C GLU A 258 8.48 -9.37 9.13
N GLY A 259 7.45 -10.18 8.91
CA GLY A 259 6.76 -10.92 9.98
C GLY A 259 5.83 -10.06 10.83
N ILE A 260 5.50 -8.85 10.39
CA ILE A 260 4.58 -7.92 11.04
C ILE A 260 3.18 -8.10 10.45
N GLY A 261 2.19 -8.38 11.30
CA GLY A 261 0.80 -8.51 10.91
C GLY A 261 0.17 -9.84 11.32
N ASP A 262 -0.98 -9.77 11.96
CA ASP A 262 -1.72 -10.91 12.51
C ASP A 262 -3.08 -11.08 11.86
N THR A 263 -3.63 -9.99 11.34
CA THR A 263 -4.85 -10.00 10.52
C THR A 263 -4.75 -8.92 9.45
N ILE A 264 -5.37 -9.18 8.30
CA ILE A 264 -5.34 -8.26 7.17
C ILE A 264 -6.75 -7.96 6.65
N ARG A 265 -6.90 -6.78 6.04
CA ARG A 265 -8.00 -6.47 5.13
C ARG A 265 -7.46 -5.81 3.86
N VAL A 266 -7.69 -6.43 2.73
CA VAL A 266 -7.60 -5.77 1.43
C VAL A 266 -8.85 -4.91 1.27
N SER A 267 -8.70 -3.64 0.89
CA SER A 267 -9.82 -2.70 0.77
C SER A 267 -10.02 -2.34 -0.69
N LEU A 268 -11.01 -2.96 -1.33
CA LEU A 268 -11.35 -2.70 -2.74
C LEU A 268 -12.66 -1.93 -2.84
N SER A 269 -12.77 -1.07 -3.85
CA SER A 269 -14.03 -0.39 -4.21
C SER A 269 -14.89 -1.32 -5.09
N GLU A 270 -14.97 -2.59 -4.70
CA GLU A 270 -15.70 -3.70 -5.33
C GLU A 270 -16.64 -4.33 -4.30
N ASP A 271 -17.35 -5.41 -4.66
CA ASP A 271 -18.13 -6.17 -3.70
C ASP A 271 -17.20 -6.78 -2.64
N PRO A 272 -17.56 -6.70 -1.34
CA PRO A 272 -16.66 -7.08 -0.24
C PRO A 272 -16.13 -8.52 -0.29
N GLU A 273 -16.89 -9.45 -0.85
CA GLU A 273 -16.46 -10.83 -1.06
C GLU A 273 -15.26 -10.96 -2.01
N ASN A 274 -15.04 -9.99 -2.93
CA ASN A 274 -13.91 -9.96 -3.85
C ASN A 274 -12.58 -9.59 -3.16
N GLU A 275 -12.63 -9.00 -1.96
CA GLU A 275 -11.43 -8.74 -1.15
C GLU A 275 -10.75 -10.05 -0.69
N ILE A 276 -11.54 -11.09 -0.44
CA ILE A 276 -11.08 -12.32 0.21
C ILE A 276 -10.11 -13.15 -0.64
N PRO A 277 -10.33 -13.41 -1.94
CA PRO A 277 -9.37 -14.13 -2.78
C PRO A 277 -8.01 -13.44 -2.85
N VAL A 278 -7.99 -12.11 -2.92
CA VAL A 278 -6.75 -11.31 -2.94
C VAL A 278 -6.02 -11.42 -1.59
N ALA A 279 -6.76 -11.30 -0.48
CA ALA A 279 -6.20 -11.45 0.86
C ALA A 279 -5.63 -12.85 1.11
N LYS A 280 -6.31 -13.91 0.63
CA LYS A 280 -5.82 -15.29 0.71
C LYS A 280 -4.47 -15.45 0.01
N LYS A 281 -4.34 -14.97 -1.22
CA LYS A 281 -3.08 -15.04 -1.98
C LYS A 281 -1.93 -14.32 -1.27
N LEU A 282 -2.19 -13.18 -0.63
CA LEU A 282 -1.19 -12.48 0.16
C LEU A 282 -0.75 -13.30 1.38
N VAL A 283 -1.69 -13.88 2.12
CA VAL A 283 -1.39 -14.72 3.29
C VAL A 283 -0.68 -16.00 2.90
N GLU A 284 -1.07 -16.63 1.79
CA GLU A 284 -0.42 -17.84 1.25
C GLU A 284 1.02 -17.55 0.79
N TYR A 285 1.26 -16.37 0.21
CA TYR A 285 2.60 -15.96 -0.21
C TYR A 285 3.51 -15.64 0.98
N TYR A 286 2.95 -15.11 2.08
CA TYR A 286 3.66 -14.80 3.34
C TYR A 286 3.14 -15.62 4.52
N PRO A 287 3.32 -16.95 4.53
CA PRO A 287 2.79 -17.79 5.60
C PRO A 287 3.45 -17.47 6.94
N ARG A 288 2.68 -17.62 8.01
CA ARG A 288 3.16 -17.36 9.38
C ARG A 288 4.42 -18.15 9.71
N GLY A 289 5.35 -17.47 10.35
CA GLY A 289 6.63 -18.09 10.77
C GLY A 289 7.73 -18.04 9.72
N ILE A 290 7.42 -17.72 8.47
CA ILE A 290 8.41 -17.47 7.42
C ILE A 290 8.60 -15.97 7.28
N ILE A 291 9.82 -15.49 7.49
CA ILE A 291 10.21 -14.09 7.26
C ILE A 291 10.91 -14.04 5.91
N PHE A 292 10.57 -13.06 5.11
CA PHE A 292 11.14 -12.84 3.78
C PHE A 292 12.22 -11.74 3.78
N SER A 293 12.47 -11.12 4.93
CA SER A 293 13.60 -10.21 5.14
C SER A 293 14.70 -10.95 5.91
N ALA A 294 15.96 -10.65 5.59
CA ALA A 294 17.08 -11.25 6.30
C ALA A 294 16.99 -10.92 7.81
N PRO A 295 16.95 -11.93 8.69
CA PRO A 295 16.59 -11.74 10.10
C PRO A 295 17.67 -11.03 10.93
N GLU A 296 18.90 -10.93 10.46
CA GLU A 296 20.05 -10.56 11.27
C GLU A 296 20.44 -9.07 11.22
N LYS A 297 19.93 -8.31 10.24
CA LYS A 297 20.28 -6.90 10.08
C LYS A 297 19.15 -6.12 9.44
N GLN A 298 18.73 -5.03 10.08
CA GLN A 298 17.83 -4.09 9.43
C GLN A 298 18.60 -3.44 8.28
N VAL A 299 18.23 -3.75 7.02
CA VAL A 299 18.87 -3.21 5.84
C VAL A 299 18.71 -1.69 5.84
N SER A 300 19.78 -0.97 6.04
CA SER A 300 19.82 0.51 5.97
C SER A 300 20.25 1.01 4.60
N TYR A 301 20.61 0.09 3.68
CA TYR A 301 21.02 0.44 2.33
C TYR A 301 19.99 1.33 1.64
N LYS A 302 20.45 2.46 1.14
CA LYS A 302 19.65 3.36 0.28
C LYS A 302 20.38 3.54 -1.03
N SER A 303 19.65 3.46 -2.12
CA SER A 303 20.22 3.77 -3.44
C SER A 303 20.76 5.21 -3.45
N PRO A 304 21.88 5.46 -4.13
CA PRO A 304 22.41 6.80 -4.30
C PRO A 304 21.33 7.78 -4.76
N GLN A 305 21.27 8.95 -4.15
CA GLN A 305 20.35 10.03 -4.57
C GLN A 305 20.75 10.57 -5.96
N GLU A 306 22.04 10.52 -6.28
CA GLU A 306 22.54 10.95 -7.58
C GLU A 306 22.46 9.82 -8.58
N LYS A 307 21.62 9.99 -9.58
CA LYS A 307 21.58 9.14 -10.75
C LYS A 307 22.71 9.52 -11.72
N PRO A 308 23.22 8.53 -12.50
CA PRO A 308 24.09 8.86 -13.64
C PRO A 308 23.52 9.99 -14.49
N ALA A 309 24.38 10.82 -15.07
CA ALA A 309 23.99 12.07 -15.73
C ALA A 309 22.86 11.89 -16.78
N PHE A 310 22.90 10.80 -17.53
CA PHE A 310 21.88 10.43 -18.50
C PHE A 310 20.47 10.24 -17.90
N LEU A 311 20.40 9.79 -16.66
CA LEU A 311 19.13 9.45 -15.99
C LEU A 311 18.58 10.59 -15.12
N LYS A 312 19.26 11.73 -15.05
CA LYS A 312 18.84 12.89 -14.22
C LYS A 312 17.47 13.44 -14.63
N TYR A 313 17.09 13.29 -15.88
CA TYR A 313 15.79 13.77 -16.40
C TYR A 313 14.62 12.84 -16.05
N ILE A 314 14.88 11.62 -15.57
CA ILE A 314 13.83 10.67 -15.22
C ILE A 314 13.44 10.89 -13.76
N LYS A 315 12.23 11.39 -13.54
CA LYS A 315 11.67 11.56 -12.20
C LYS A 315 11.24 10.19 -11.64
N GLY A 316 11.75 9.81 -10.47
CA GLY A 316 11.43 8.54 -9.81
C GLY A 316 12.27 7.34 -10.29
N PRO A 317 11.96 6.12 -9.83
CA PRO A 317 12.68 4.91 -10.20
C PRO A 317 12.54 4.55 -11.68
N LEU A 318 13.57 3.90 -12.23
CA LEU A 318 13.61 3.45 -13.63
C LEU A 318 12.72 2.23 -13.85
N VAL A 319 12.22 2.09 -15.09
CA VAL A 319 11.60 0.87 -15.58
C VAL A 319 12.43 0.32 -16.74
N ILE A 320 12.87 -0.93 -16.63
CA ILE A 320 13.60 -1.63 -17.67
C ILE A 320 12.74 -2.76 -18.24
N ALA A 321 12.50 -2.74 -19.54
CA ALA A 321 11.83 -3.82 -20.26
C ALA A 321 12.85 -4.87 -20.75
N ASN A 322 12.58 -6.15 -20.52
CA ASN A 322 13.44 -7.24 -20.98
C ASN A 322 12.86 -7.89 -22.24
N MET A 323 13.44 -7.56 -23.39
CA MET A 323 13.06 -8.09 -24.70
C MET A 323 14.05 -9.14 -25.25
N THR A 324 14.85 -9.77 -24.39
CA THR A 324 15.84 -10.78 -24.83
C THR A 324 15.21 -12.05 -25.45
N SER A 325 13.93 -12.30 -25.23
CA SER A 325 13.17 -13.39 -25.85
C SER A 325 12.63 -13.08 -27.25
N TYR A 326 12.64 -11.79 -27.66
CA TYR A 326 12.14 -11.38 -28.96
C TYR A 326 13.16 -11.74 -30.05
N THR A 327 12.69 -12.41 -31.11
CA THR A 327 13.54 -12.80 -32.26
C THR A 327 13.71 -11.70 -33.28
N ALA A 328 12.79 -10.73 -33.30
CA ALA A 328 12.84 -9.56 -34.17
C ALA A 328 12.32 -8.33 -33.41
N LEU A 329 13.07 -7.24 -33.48
CA LEU A 329 12.71 -5.95 -32.89
C LEU A 329 12.14 -5.03 -33.98
N ASN A 330 10.94 -5.36 -34.45
CA ASN A 330 10.20 -4.47 -35.33
C ASN A 330 9.46 -3.40 -34.53
N ILE A 331 8.89 -2.40 -35.19
CA ILE A 331 8.25 -1.25 -34.56
C ILE A 331 7.05 -1.66 -33.66
N GLU A 332 6.35 -2.74 -34.02
CA GLU A 332 5.23 -3.26 -33.26
C GLU A 332 5.67 -3.90 -31.94
N ALA A 333 6.87 -4.51 -31.90
CA ALA A 333 7.40 -5.14 -30.69
C ALA A 333 7.61 -4.12 -29.55
N TYR A 334 7.95 -2.88 -29.87
CA TYR A 334 8.12 -1.83 -28.86
C TYR A 334 6.81 -1.41 -28.15
N LYS A 335 5.64 -1.77 -28.69
CA LYS A 335 4.36 -1.57 -28.00
C LYS A 335 4.29 -2.33 -26.69
N ASP A 336 4.91 -3.49 -26.62
CA ASP A 336 4.95 -4.29 -25.40
C ASP A 336 5.81 -3.64 -24.30
N ALA A 337 6.75 -2.78 -24.68
CA ALA A 337 7.52 -1.94 -23.77
C ALA A 337 6.87 -0.56 -23.51
N GLY A 338 5.60 -0.37 -23.92
CA GLY A 338 4.81 0.82 -23.63
C GLY A 338 4.95 1.98 -24.63
N TYR A 339 5.64 1.78 -25.76
CA TYR A 339 5.72 2.79 -26.82
C TYR A 339 4.46 2.76 -27.69
N SER A 340 4.12 3.90 -28.28
CA SER A 340 3.03 4.01 -29.27
C SER A 340 3.61 4.25 -30.67
N VAL A 341 3.01 3.61 -31.68
CA VAL A 341 3.41 3.85 -33.08
C VAL A 341 2.87 5.19 -33.55
N ASN A 342 3.74 6.02 -34.10
CA ASN A 342 3.35 7.32 -34.64
C ASN A 342 2.64 7.15 -36.02
N LYS A 343 1.92 8.18 -36.44
CA LYS A 343 1.36 8.28 -37.81
C LYS A 343 2.47 8.37 -38.88
N VAL A 344 3.67 8.85 -38.50
CA VAL A 344 4.85 8.86 -39.37
C VAL A 344 5.42 7.44 -39.39
N PRO A 345 5.51 6.80 -40.58
CA PRO A 345 6.05 5.45 -40.68
C PRO A 345 7.46 5.34 -40.10
N GLY A 346 7.69 4.31 -39.30
CA GLY A 346 8.99 4.04 -38.68
C GLY A 346 9.29 4.83 -37.40
N SER A 347 8.38 5.72 -36.94
CA SER A 347 8.60 6.48 -35.71
C SER A 347 7.72 6.00 -34.54
N LEU A 348 8.26 6.12 -33.34
CA LEU A 348 7.59 5.81 -32.05
C LEU A 348 7.34 7.08 -31.25
N ILE A 349 6.33 7.03 -30.41
CA ILE A 349 6.06 8.04 -29.38
C ILE A 349 6.34 7.38 -28.04
N LYS A 350 7.22 7.97 -27.24
CA LYS A 350 7.46 7.54 -25.88
C LYS A 350 6.30 8.01 -25.01
N SER A 351 5.44 7.08 -24.60
CA SER A 351 4.37 7.34 -23.62
C SER A 351 4.94 7.40 -22.21
N ASP A 352 4.14 7.88 -21.24
CA ASP A 352 4.56 7.87 -19.83
C ASP A 352 4.70 6.46 -19.24
N GLY A 353 4.07 5.47 -19.88
CA GLY A 353 4.20 4.05 -19.54
C GLY A 353 5.26 3.32 -20.37
N ALA A 354 6.07 4.03 -21.15
CA ALA A 354 7.16 3.43 -21.92
C ALA A 354 8.39 3.21 -21.04
N ALA A 355 8.97 2.02 -21.14
CA ALA A 355 10.22 1.66 -20.45
C ALA A 355 11.32 2.68 -20.75
N ASP A 356 12.14 2.97 -19.74
CA ASP A 356 13.24 3.94 -19.87
C ASP A 356 14.41 3.34 -20.64
N LEU A 357 14.65 2.05 -20.44
CA LEU A 357 15.69 1.25 -21.10
C LEU A 357 15.07 -0.09 -21.53
N ILE A 358 15.57 -0.65 -22.61
CA ILE A 358 15.14 -1.95 -23.13
C ILE A 358 16.36 -2.86 -23.27
N ILE A 359 16.38 -3.97 -22.55
CA ILE A 359 17.41 -4.99 -22.69
C ILE A 359 17.05 -5.91 -23.86
N THR A 360 17.98 -6.08 -24.79
CA THR A 360 17.82 -6.93 -25.99
C THR A 360 18.99 -7.87 -26.16
N ARG A 361 18.79 -8.97 -26.91
CA ARG A 361 19.85 -9.91 -27.25
C ARG A 361 20.79 -9.35 -28.30
N ASP A 362 20.20 -8.71 -29.30
CA ASP A 362 20.88 -8.16 -30.47
C ASP A 362 20.52 -6.70 -30.65
N CYS A 363 21.28 -5.96 -31.46
CA CYS A 363 20.99 -4.58 -31.82
C CYS A 363 20.34 -4.56 -33.21
N PRO A 364 19.12 -3.98 -33.37
CA PRO A 364 18.50 -3.83 -34.67
C PRO A 364 19.29 -2.82 -35.56
N GLU A 365 19.23 -2.97 -36.88
CA GLU A 365 19.88 -2.05 -37.83
C GLU A 365 19.37 -0.61 -37.68
N VAL A 366 18.08 -0.45 -37.35
CA VAL A 366 17.45 0.86 -37.15
C VAL A 366 16.87 0.92 -35.76
N ILE A 367 17.37 1.84 -34.93
CA ILE A 367 16.87 2.14 -33.61
C ILE A 367 15.96 3.35 -33.68
N PRO A 368 14.68 3.25 -33.27
CA PRO A 368 13.80 4.42 -33.22
C PRO A 368 14.36 5.52 -32.29
N GLU A 369 14.19 6.78 -32.66
CA GLU A 369 14.84 7.94 -32.03
C GLU A 369 14.61 8.02 -30.50
N GLN A 370 13.45 7.63 -30.02
CA GLN A 370 13.10 7.72 -28.61
C GLN A 370 13.42 6.47 -27.78
N VAL A 371 14.04 5.46 -28.40
CA VAL A 371 14.37 4.18 -27.75
C VAL A 371 15.81 4.17 -27.30
N SER A 372 16.04 3.74 -26.06
CA SER A 372 17.36 3.48 -25.49
C SER A 372 17.52 1.98 -25.26
N LEU A 373 18.53 1.38 -25.88
CA LEU A 373 18.79 -0.05 -25.82
C LEU A 373 19.95 -0.40 -24.90
N VAL A 374 19.87 -1.56 -24.31
CA VAL A 374 20.94 -2.19 -23.55
C VAL A 374 21.23 -3.55 -24.18
N VAL A 375 22.42 -3.71 -24.72
CA VAL A 375 22.82 -4.91 -25.46
C VAL A 375 24.05 -5.56 -24.81
N PRO A 376 24.29 -6.87 -25.02
CA PRO A 376 25.50 -7.53 -24.54
C PRO A 376 26.76 -6.75 -24.95
N TYR A 377 27.73 -6.68 -24.04
CA TYR A 377 28.97 -5.90 -24.24
C TYR A 377 29.65 -6.13 -25.60
N ARG A 378 29.70 -7.39 -26.08
CA ARG A 378 30.31 -7.73 -27.37
C ARG A 378 29.57 -7.10 -28.55
N ILE A 379 28.24 -7.04 -28.49
CA ILE A 379 27.39 -6.37 -29.50
C ILE A 379 27.62 -4.87 -29.44
N TRP A 380 27.65 -4.30 -28.22
CA TRP A 380 27.88 -2.88 -28.03
C TRP A 380 29.21 -2.42 -28.59
N LEU A 381 30.30 -3.19 -28.46
CA LEU A 381 31.64 -2.81 -29.00
C LEU A 381 31.63 -2.49 -30.50
N THR A 382 30.85 -3.24 -31.26
CA THR A 382 30.76 -3.09 -32.73
C THR A 382 29.68 -2.11 -33.20
N ASN A 383 28.84 -1.64 -32.27
CA ASN A 383 27.75 -0.71 -32.56
C ASN A 383 28.29 0.72 -32.75
N THR A 384 27.75 1.46 -33.74
CA THR A 384 28.14 2.84 -34.01
C THR A 384 27.34 3.89 -33.27
N ASP A 385 26.08 3.55 -32.86
CA ASP A 385 25.25 4.45 -32.07
C ASP A 385 25.59 4.28 -30.56
N LYS A 386 26.52 5.13 -30.11
CA LYS A 386 26.91 5.15 -28.67
C LYS A 386 26.05 6.08 -27.83
N GLU A 387 25.15 6.84 -28.39
CA GLU A 387 24.30 7.76 -27.64
C GLU A 387 23.07 7.06 -27.03
N ARG A 388 22.53 6.06 -27.75
CA ARG A 388 21.29 5.36 -27.38
C ARG A 388 21.46 3.89 -27.07
N VAL A 389 22.67 3.33 -27.30
CA VAL A 389 22.97 1.92 -27.04
C VAL A 389 24.01 1.80 -25.95
N TYR A 390 23.64 1.11 -24.89
CA TYR A 390 24.44 0.93 -23.68
C TYR A 390 24.88 -0.52 -23.51
N PRO A 391 26.07 -0.77 -22.94
CA PRO A 391 26.57 -2.13 -22.72
C PRO A 391 25.95 -2.79 -21.50
N LEU A 392 25.66 -4.08 -21.63
CA LEU A 392 25.35 -5.00 -20.54
C LEU A 392 26.56 -5.90 -20.28
N PHE A 393 27.11 -5.80 -19.10
CA PHE A 393 28.25 -6.59 -18.64
C PHE A 393 27.82 -7.67 -17.66
N SER A 394 28.61 -8.75 -17.54
CA SER A 394 28.76 -9.46 -16.27
C SER A 394 29.82 -8.75 -15.42
N PRO A 395 29.90 -8.99 -14.08
CA PRO A 395 30.96 -8.44 -13.24
C PRO A 395 32.37 -8.75 -13.79
N GLU A 396 32.62 -10.00 -14.23
CA GLU A 396 33.89 -10.45 -14.78
C GLU A 396 34.22 -9.66 -16.06
N THR A 397 33.28 -9.61 -16.99
CA THR A 397 33.48 -8.89 -18.26
C THR A 397 33.76 -7.40 -18.01
N PHE A 398 33.12 -6.79 -17.01
CA PHE A 398 33.36 -5.40 -16.64
C PHE A 398 34.79 -5.20 -16.09
N VAL A 399 35.26 -6.09 -15.25
CA VAL A 399 36.60 -5.98 -14.63
C VAL A 399 37.72 -6.25 -15.65
N GLU A 400 37.52 -7.23 -16.53
CA GLU A 400 38.51 -7.63 -17.53
C GLU A 400 38.68 -6.61 -18.66
N ASN A 401 37.65 -5.81 -18.94
CA ASN A 401 37.67 -4.90 -20.07
C ASN A 401 37.75 -3.44 -19.62
N ARG A 402 38.56 -2.66 -20.37
CA ARG A 402 38.74 -1.21 -20.09
C ARG A 402 37.80 -0.32 -20.91
N VAL A 403 37.29 -0.81 -22.05
CA VAL A 403 36.39 -0.04 -22.91
C VAL A 403 35.00 -0.04 -22.31
N ARG A 404 34.50 1.13 -21.95
CA ARG A 404 33.22 1.35 -21.28
C ARG A 404 32.49 2.53 -21.89
N HIS A 405 31.18 2.56 -21.70
CA HIS A 405 30.40 3.75 -22.04
C HIS A 405 30.63 4.84 -20.99
N GLU A 406 30.83 6.09 -21.44
CA GLU A 406 31.19 7.21 -20.58
C GLU A 406 30.11 7.54 -19.52
N ASN A 407 28.84 7.37 -19.87
CA ASN A 407 27.72 7.82 -19.04
C ASN A 407 26.95 6.70 -18.35
N LEU A 408 26.86 5.50 -18.93
CA LEU A 408 26.02 4.44 -18.42
C LEU A 408 26.51 3.05 -18.84
N ASN A 409 26.74 2.20 -17.83
CA ASN A 409 27.02 0.78 -18.02
C ASN A 409 26.09 -0.02 -17.11
N LEU A 410 25.46 -1.05 -17.63
CA LEU A 410 24.66 -1.96 -16.80
C LEU A 410 25.48 -3.21 -16.49
N VAL A 411 25.47 -3.64 -15.24
CA VAL A 411 26.14 -4.86 -14.80
C VAL A 411 25.09 -5.81 -14.26
N LEU A 412 24.88 -6.92 -14.94
CA LEU A 412 23.93 -7.97 -14.57
C LEU A 412 24.59 -8.96 -13.62
N THR A 413 24.02 -9.11 -12.44
CA THR A 413 24.44 -10.13 -11.47
C THR A 413 23.22 -10.82 -10.88
N GLY A 414 23.44 -11.92 -10.16
CA GLY A 414 22.39 -12.72 -9.55
C GLY A 414 22.74 -13.10 -8.11
N SER A 415 22.00 -14.06 -7.55
CA SER A 415 22.12 -14.49 -6.15
C SER A 415 23.51 -15.06 -5.80
N TYR A 416 24.24 -15.54 -6.77
CA TYR A 416 25.63 -16.03 -6.61
C TYR A 416 26.62 -14.93 -7.05
N PHE A 417 26.59 -13.77 -6.40
CA PHE A 417 27.47 -12.65 -6.70
C PHE A 417 28.81 -12.76 -5.99
N ASP A 418 29.87 -12.24 -6.62
CA ASP A 418 31.19 -12.08 -6.02
C ASP A 418 31.38 -10.61 -5.59
N ILE A 419 31.42 -10.37 -4.28
CA ILE A 419 31.60 -9.04 -3.72
C ILE A 419 32.93 -8.39 -4.08
N GLU A 420 34.00 -9.21 -4.24
CA GLU A 420 35.33 -8.71 -4.62
C GLU A 420 35.38 -8.24 -6.08
N MET A 421 34.54 -8.82 -6.94
CA MET A 421 34.35 -8.29 -8.30
C MET A 421 33.57 -6.99 -8.27
N LEU A 422 32.51 -6.89 -7.46
CA LEU A 422 31.71 -5.68 -7.34
C LEU A 422 32.54 -4.49 -6.81
N LYS A 423 33.49 -4.69 -5.91
CA LYS A 423 34.43 -3.65 -5.43
C LYS A 423 35.24 -2.99 -6.55
N LYS A 424 35.43 -3.65 -7.66
CA LYS A 424 36.20 -3.15 -8.81
C LYS A 424 35.35 -2.39 -9.83
N ILE A 425 34.03 -2.32 -9.64
CA ILE A 425 33.09 -1.65 -10.54
C ILE A 425 33.02 -0.16 -10.18
N ASP A 426 33.12 0.70 -11.17
CA ASP A 426 32.91 2.13 -10.99
C ASP A 426 31.42 2.45 -10.83
N ASN A 427 30.99 2.80 -9.61
CA ASN A 427 29.61 3.06 -9.26
C ASN A 427 29.05 4.39 -9.83
N LYS A 428 29.92 5.31 -10.32
CA LYS A 428 29.49 6.60 -10.88
C LYS A 428 28.85 6.48 -12.24
N ILE A 429 29.32 5.48 -13.02
CA ILE A 429 28.86 5.25 -14.39
C ILE A 429 28.17 3.89 -14.56
N SER A 430 27.93 3.18 -13.44
CA SER A 430 27.38 1.83 -13.49
C SER A 430 26.11 1.69 -12.67
N ILE A 431 25.20 0.87 -13.16
CA ILE A 431 23.97 0.42 -12.48
C ILE A 431 24.02 -1.09 -12.38
N ILE A 432 23.75 -1.62 -11.20
CA ILE A 432 23.63 -3.07 -11.00
C ILE A 432 22.20 -3.52 -11.28
N VAL A 433 22.04 -4.48 -12.18
CA VAL A 433 20.77 -5.19 -12.41
C VAL A 433 20.85 -6.50 -11.66
N PHE A 434 20.14 -6.60 -10.54
CA PHE A 434 20.15 -7.78 -9.68
C PHE A 434 18.99 -8.71 -10.02
N THR A 435 19.31 -9.89 -10.56
CA THR A 435 18.33 -10.88 -11.02
C THR A 435 18.26 -12.05 -10.05
N PHE A 436 17.06 -12.43 -9.64
CA PHE A 436 16.82 -13.54 -8.71
C PHE A 436 15.41 -14.13 -8.88
N ASN A 437 15.20 -15.35 -8.39
CA ASN A 437 13.90 -15.98 -8.33
C ASN A 437 13.34 -15.87 -6.90
N PRO A 438 12.33 -15.00 -6.64
CA PRO A 438 11.87 -14.73 -5.27
C PRO A 438 11.19 -15.93 -4.59
N GLU A 439 10.75 -16.94 -5.33
CA GLU A 439 10.16 -18.15 -4.75
C GLU A 439 11.21 -19.17 -4.27
N LYS A 440 12.34 -19.21 -4.95
CA LYS A 440 13.45 -20.11 -4.62
C LYS A 440 14.52 -19.46 -3.74
N GLU A 441 14.70 -18.16 -3.89
CA GLU A 441 15.79 -17.36 -3.33
C GLU A 441 15.22 -16.18 -2.53
N ARG A 442 14.42 -16.51 -1.50
CA ARG A 442 13.58 -15.55 -0.75
C ARG A 442 14.36 -14.39 -0.13
N TYR A 443 15.60 -14.62 0.26
CA TYR A 443 16.45 -13.63 0.94
C TYR A 443 17.46 -12.95 0.02
N ALA A 444 17.58 -13.39 -1.22
CA ALA A 444 18.66 -12.98 -2.13
C ALA A 444 18.81 -11.47 -2.27
N SER A 445 17.70 -10.73 -2.37
CA SER A 445 17.75 -9.28 -2.50
C SER A 445 18.20 -8.57 -1.22
N ASP A 446 17.82 -9.07 -0.04
CA ASP A 446 18.28 -8.51 1.24
C ASP A 446 19.73 -8.90 1.50
N GLU A 447 20.13 -10.13 1.24
CA GLU A 447 21.52 -10.60 1.35
C GLU A 447 22.45 -9.81 0.44
N PHE A 448 22.02 -9.55 -0.78
CA PHE A 448 22.75 -8.70 -1.72
C PHE A 448 22.95 -7.28 -1.16
N MET A 449 21.86 -6.63 -0.73
CA MET A 449 21.92 -5.27 -0.20
C MET A 449 22.74 -5.18 1.09
N ASN A 450 22.60 -6.16 1.99
CA ASN A 450 23.41 -6.24 3.21
C ASN A 450 24.90 -6.40 2.87
N SER A 451 25.24 -7.24 1.90
CA SER A 451 26.62 -7.41 1.46
C SER A 451 27.23 -6.14 0.87
N LEU A 452 26.43 -5.34 0.13
CA LEU A 452 26.89 -4.04 -0.35
C LEU A 452 27.13 -3.07 0.80
N GLU A 453 26.23 -3.01 1.77
CA GLU A 453 26.33 -2.15 2.93
C GLU A 453 27.54 -2.51 3.81
N ASP A 454 27.73 -3.79 4.11
CA ASP A 454 28.84 -4.30 4.91
C ASP A 454 30.21 -4.00 4.28
N ASN A 455 30.25 -3.87 2.96
CA ASN A 455 31.46 -3.53 2.21
C ASN A 455 31.52 -2.04 1.80
N ASN A 456 30.63 -1.20 2.32
CA ASN A 456 30.53 0.24 1.98
C ASN A 456 30.42 0.51 0.47
N LEU A 457 29.75 -0.38 -0.26
CA LEU A 457 29.49 -0.22 -1.69
C LEU A 457 28.15 0.46 -1.91
N ASN A 458 28.14 1.50 -2.69
CA ASN A 458 26.95 2.32 -2.93
C ASN A 458 26.64 2.37 -4.43
N PHE A 459 25.75 1.49 -4.91
CA PHE A 459 25.34 1.39 -6.29
C PHE A 459 23.88 1.81 -6.50
N ASN A 460 23.56 2.29 -7.68
CA ASN A 460 22.19 2.31 -8.16
C ASN A 460 21.78 0.87 -8.51
N ILE A 461 20.71 0.36 -7.89
CA ILE A 461 20.26 -1.02 -8.06
C ILE A 461 18.93 -1.05 -8.81
N ILE A 462 18.84 -1.87 -9.84
CA ILE A 462 17.58 -2.29 -10.46
C ILE A 462 17.27 -3.70 -9.95
N LEU A 463 16.15 -3.89 -9.27
CA LEU A 463 15.68 -5.23 -8.96
C LEU A 463 14.96 -5.84 -10.16
N ASN A 464 15.39 -7.04 -10.53
CA ASN A 464 14.87 -7.80 -11.67
C ASN A 464 14.41 -9.21 -11.22
N PRO A 465 13.32 -9.31 -10.44
CA PRO A 465 12.78 -10.61 -10.04
C PRO A 465 12.24 -11.37 -11.25
N VAL A 466 12.46 -12.70 -11.23
CA VAL A 466 12.00 -13.64 -12.25
C VAL A 466 10.89 -14.50 -11.67
N PHE A 467 9.66 -14.26 -12.14
CA PHE A 467 8.47 -15.04 -11.78
C PHE A 467 8.13 -16.12 -12.82
N ASN A 468 7.18 -16.98 -12.48
CA ASN A 468 6.66 -18.01 -13.38
C ASN A 468 5.14 -18.15 -13.23
N GLU A 469 4.40 -17.05 -13.47
CA GLU A 469 2.96 -16.96 -13.25
C GLU A 469 2.17 -17.04 -14.56
N ASP A 470 1.08 -17.82 -14.53
CA ASP A 470 0.14 -17.94 -15.64
C ASP A 470 -1.07 -16.99 -15.50
N LYS A 471 -1.30 -16.44 -14.30
CA LYS A 471 -2.41 -15.52 -14.00
C LYS A 471 -1.88 -14.15 -13.61
N LEU A 472 -2.41 -13.12 -14.27
CA LEU A 472 -1.99 -11.75 -14.05
C LEU A 472 -2.18 -11.29 -12.59
N GLU A 473 -3.29 -11.61 -11.96
CA GLU A 473 -3.55 -11.23 -10.56
C GLU A 473 -2.52 -11.83 -9.59
N GLU A 474 -2.08 -13.06 -9.82
CA GLU A 474 -1.04 -13.70 -8.99
C GLU A 474 0.30 -12.97 -9.14
N LEU A 475 0.69 -12.65 -10.38
CA LEU A 475 1.88 -11.86 -10.65
C LEU A 475 1.81 -10.47 -10.01
N GLN A 476 0.67 -9.78 -10.12
CA GLN A 476 0.44 -8.46 -9.52
C GLN A 476 0.64 -8.48 -8.02
N ILE A 477 0.03 -9.44 -7.33
CA ILE A 477 0.12 -9.56 -5.86
C ILE A 477 1.56 -9.87 -5.43
N LYS A 478 2.21 -10.87 -6.05
CA LYS A 478 3.58 -11.29 -5.71
C LYS A 478 4.60 -10.18 -6.00
N ALA A 479 4.57 -9.60 -7.20
CA ALA A 479 5.52 -8.56 -7.59
C ALA A 479 5.34 -7.28 -6.79
N ALA A 480 4.09 -6.82 -6.58
CA ALA A 480 3.80 -5.62 -5.82
C ALA A 480 4.20 -5.76 -4.35
N SER A 481 3.91 -6.91 -3.73
CA SER A 481 4.28 -7.16 -2.34
C SER A 481 5.80 -7.25 -2.13
N LEU A 482 6.53 -7.81 -3.08
CA LEU A 482 7.99 -7.88 -3.04
C LEU A 482 8.63 -6.50 -3.26
N LEU A 483 8.28 -5.83 -4.37
CA LEU A 483 8.95 -4.60 -4.80
C LEU A 483 8.51 -3.38 -4.01
N GLY A 484 7.26 -3.36 -3.52
CA GLY A 484 6.70 -2.24 -2.77
C GLY A 484 7.57 -1.81 -1.60
N ARG A 485 8.11 -2.75 -0.81
CA ARG A 485 9.02 -2.50 0.30
C ARG A 485 10.27 -1.74 -0.14
N TYR A 486 10.97 -2.24 -1.15
CA TYR A 486 12.23 -1.64 -1.62
C TYR A 486 12.04 -0.25 -2.22
N ILE A 487 10.89 -0.04 -2.87
CA ILE A 487 10.54 1.26 -3.46
C ILE A 487 10.20 2.28 -2.37
N THR A 488 9.34 1.94 -1.42
CA THR A 488 8.93 2.84 -0.32
C THR A 488 10.11 3.19 0.58
N ASP A 489 11.02 2.25 0.81
CA ASP A 489 12.24 2.46 1.60
C ASP A 489 13.36 3.17 0.81
N LYS A 490 13.15 3.47 -0.49
CA LYS A 490 14.13 4.12 -1.38
C LYS A 490 15.45 3.35 -1.48
N ARG A 491 15.39 2.02 -1.46
CA ARG A 491 16.57 1.14 -1.52
C ARG A 491 17.03 0.85 -2.94
N ILE A 492 16.19 1.12 -3.94
CA ILE A 492 16.45 0.78 -5.35
C ILE A 492 16.25 1.98 -6.26
N ALA A 493 16.99 2.00 -7.35
CA ALA A 493 16.93 3.03 -8.38
C ALA A 493 15.91 2.69 -9.49
N GLY A 494 15.45 1.45 -9.56
CA GLY A 494 14.48 1.03 -10.56
C GLY A 494 14.08 -0.44 -10.45
N ILE A 495 13.18 -0.84 -11.34
CA ILE A 495 12.61 -2.18 -11.39
C ILE A 495 12.54 -2.71 -12.83
N SER A 496 12.61 -4.03 -12.94
CA SER A 496 12.30 -4.80 -14.13
C SER A 496 11.60 -6.08 -13.67
N ILE A 497 10.56 -6.52 -14.35
CA ILE A 497 9.87 -7.77 -14.01
C ILE A 497 9.97 -8.72 -15.19
N VAL A 498 10.54 -9.89 -14.94
CA VAL A 498 10.57 -11.00 -15.91
C VAL A 498 9.58 -12.06 -15.46
N ASN A 499 8.73 -12.49 -16.38
CA ASN A 499 7.84 -13.64 -16.14
C ASN A 499 8.10 -14.73 -17.17
N LYS A 500 8.28 -15.96 -16.72
CA LYS A 500 8.49 -17.15 -17.57
C LYS A 500 7.19 -17.93 -17.84
N GLY A 501 6.10 -17.57 -17.15
CA GLY A 501 4.76 -18.10 -17.40
C GLY A 501 4.08 -17.41 -18.58
N LYS A 502 2.74 -17.50 -18.64
CA LYS A 502 1.96 -17.02 -19.80
C LYS A 502 1.80 -15.50 -19.89
N ILE A 503 2.10 -14.76 -18.83
CA ILE A 503 1.98 -13.30 -18.82
C ILE A 503 3.15 -12.68 -19.58
N GLY A 504 2.83 -11.87 -20.59
CA GLY A 504 3.82 -11.30 -21.51
C GLY A 504 4.48 -10.01 -21.00
N LEU A 505 5.36 -9.46 -21.86
CA LEU A 505 6.10 -8.24 -21.54
C LEU A 505 5.19 -7.02 -21.38
N LYS A 506 4.13 -6.90 -22.16
CA LYS A 506 3.20 -5.78 -22.08
C LYS A 506 2.60 -5.66 -20.68
N GLU A 507 2.13 -6.76 -20.14
CA GLU A 507 1.54 -6.82 -18.81
C GLU A 507 2.60 -6.58 -17.71
N THR A 508 3.81 -7.16 -17.84
CA THR A 508 4.88 -6.95 -16.85
C THR A 508 5.41 -5.53 -16.86
N ASN A 509 5.53 -4.89 -18.03
CA ASN A 509 5.88 -3.48 -18.14
C ASN A 509 4.81 -2.57 -17.53
N THR A 510 3.54 -2.82 -17.84
CA THR A 510 2.41 -2.08 -17.23
C THR A 510 2.42 -2.24 -15.71
N LEU A 511 2.66 -3.45 -15.21
CA LEU A 511 2.73 -3.73 -13.77
C LEU A 511 3.88 -2.97 -13.09
N CYS A 512 5.04 -2.83 -13.72
CA CYS A 512 6.13 -2.00 -13.19
C CYS A 512 5.65 -0.56 -12.94
N PHE A 513 5.00 0.06 -13.91
CA PHE A 513 4.45 1.42 -13.76
C PHE A 513 3.32 1.47 -12.73
N SER A 514 2.44 0.46 -12.66
CA SER A 514 1.39 0.39 -11.66
C SER A 514 1.94 0.31 -10.24
N ILE A 515 3.00 -0.47 -10.00
CA ILE A 515 3.67 -0.55 -8.70
C ILE A 515 4.27 0.81 -8.32
N LEU A 516 4.98 1.46 -9.24
CA LEU A 516 5.56 2.79 -9.00
C LEU A 516 4.49 3.87 -8.76
N GLN A 517 3.37 3.79 -9.48
CA GLN A 517 2.21 4.67 -9.31
C GLN A 517 1.54 4.46 -7.94
N CYS A 518 1.28 3.22 -7.55
CA CYS A 518 0.59 2.88 -6.30
C CYS A 518 1.43 3.16 -5.05
N THR A 519 2.76 3.17 -5.18
CA THR A 519 3.71 3.58 -4.14
C THR A 519 4.07 5.08 -4.21
N GLU A 520 3.48 5.83 -5.13
CA GLU A 520 3.74 7.24 -5.40
C GLU A 520 5.22 7.58 -5.72
N ALA A 521 6.02 6.57 -6.02
CA ALA A 521 7.43 6.74 -6.35
C ALA A 521 7.65 7.33 -7.75
N ARG A 522 6.73 7.06 -8.68
CA ARG A 522 6.69 7.65 -10.02
C ARG A 522 5.25 7.74 -10.51
N ILE A 523 4.80 8.95 -10.78
CA ILE A 523 3.42 9.23 -11.19
C ILE A 523 3.38 9.44 -12.70
N THR A 524 2.64 8.60 -13.41
CA THR A 524 2.50 8.61 -14.87
C THR A 524 1.08 8.91 -15.35
N ARG A 525 0.08 8.83 -14.45
CA ARG A 525 -1.32 9.09 -14.71
C ARG A 525 -1.99 9.74 -13.50
N THR A 526 -3.25 10.14 -13.60
CA THR A 526 -4.05 10.58 -12.45
C THR A 526 -4.11 9.49 -11.38
N ILE A 527 -3.88 9.85 -10.12
CA ILE A 527 -4.08 8.95 -8.98
C ILE A 527 -5.53 9.04 -8.52
N PHE A 528 -6.21 7.91 -8.48
CA PHE A 528 -7.55 7.84 -7.90
C PHE A 528 -7.50 7.13 -6.55
N LEU A 529 -8.05 7.83 -5.53
CA LEU A 529 -8.33 7.26 -4.22
C LEU A 529 -9.83 7.02 -4.15
N SER A 530 -10.27 5.81 -3.84
CA SER A 530 -11.69 5.55 -3.63
C SER A 530 -11.90 4.64 -2.44
N CYS A 531 -12.86 5.00 -1.59
CA CYS A 531 -13.14 4.21 -0.40
C CYS A 531 -13.83 2.89 -0.78
N PRO A 532 -13.66 1.83 0.05
CA PRO A 532 -14.21 0.50 -0.24
C PRO A 532 -15.72 0.39 0.04
N THR A 533 -16.45 1.50 0.09
CA THR A 533 -17.84 1.59 0.54
C THR A 533 -18.09 1.03 1.96
N CYS A 534 -19.17 1.44 2.57
CA CYS A 534 -19.67 0.91 3.83
C CYS A 534 -21.15 1.33 3.96
N GLY A 535 -21.87 0.90 5.00
CA GLY A 535 -23.27 1.25 5.24
C GLY A 535 -23.60 2.73 5.32
N ARG A 536 -22.58 3.62 5.25
CA ARG A 536 -22.73 5.08 5.20
C ARG A 536 -22.87 5.65 3.80
N THR A 537 -22.53 4.88 2.76
CA THR A 537 -22.56 5.33 1.37
C THR A 537 -24.02 5.38 0.89
N LYS A 538 -24.45 6.52 0.33
CA LYS A 538 -25.84 6.76 -0.10
C LYS A 538 -26.00 6.91 -1.62
N PHE A 539 -25.01 6.49 -2.41
CA PHE A 539 -25.02 6.50 -3.88
C PHE A 539 -24.14 5.36 -4.42
N ASN A 540 -24.22 5.07 -5.73
CA ASN A 540 -23.38 4.07 -6.35
C ASN A 540 -21.95 4.58 -6.55
N LEU A 541 -21.06 4.28 -5.60
CA LEU A 541 -19.68 4.73 -5.63
C LEU A 541 -18.90 4.20 -6.84
N GLN A 542 -19.14 2.95 -7.25
CA GLN A 542 -18.43 2.35 -8.40
C GLN A 542 -18.74 3.12 -9.69
N ASP A 543 -20.02 3.46 -9.93
CA ASP A 543 -20.42 4.28 -11.08
C ASP A 543 -19.82 5.70 -11.00
N ALA A 544 -19.77 6.29 -9.82
CA ALA A 544 -19.16 7.61 -9.63
C ALA A 544 -17.64 7.57 -9.91
N VAL A 545 -16.93 6.57 -9.40
CA VAL A 545 -15.50 6.38 -9.68
C VAL A 545 -15.25 6.23 -11.18
N LYS A 546 -16.06 5.40 -11.86
CA LYS A 546 -15.95 5.21 -13.31
C LYS A 546 -16.13 6.54 -14.07
N LYS A 547 -17.20 7.30 -13.78
CA LYS A 547 -17.46 8.60 -14.42
C LYS A 547 -16.36 9.62 -14.18
N VAL A 548 -15.86 9.71 -12.94
CA VAL A 548 -14.75 10.61 -12.60
C VAL A 548 -13.47 10.19 -13.35
N LYS A 549 -13.14 8.88 -13.40
CA LYS A 549 -11.98 8.38 -14.14
C LYS A 549 -12.07 8.65 -15.64
N GLU A 550 -13.24 8.44 -16.25
CA GLU A 550 -13.47 8.71 -17.68
C GLU A 550 -13.22 10.18 -18.03
N LYS A 551 -13.62 11.10 -17.14
CA LYS A 551 -13.50 12.54 -17.38
C LYS A 551 -12.12 13.11 -17.02
N THR A 552 -11.47 12.59 -15.99
CA THR A 552 -10.25 13.20 -15.42
C THR A 552 -8.99 12.33 -15.52
N GLY A 553 -9.09 11.10 -16.04
CA GLY A 553 -7.97 10.16 -16.11
C GLY A 553 -6.79 10.60 -16.97
N HIS A 554 -6.99 11.57 -17.88
CA HIS A 554 -5.96 12.17 -18.70
C HIS A 554 -5.16 13.27 -18.00
N LEU A 555 -5.60 13.74 -16.83
CA LEU A 555 -5.00 14.83 -16.07
C LEU A 555 -3.84 14.31 -15.23
N LYS A 556 -2.64 14.26 -15.81
CA LYS A 556 -1.45 13.71 -15.17
C LYS A 556 -1.02 14.48 -13.92
N GLY A 557 -0.50 13.76 -12.95
CA GLY A 557 0.08 14.33 -11.75
C GLY A 557 -0.95 14.77 -10.69
N LEU A 558 -2.25 14.69 -10.99
CA LEU A 558 -3.30 14.97 -10.02
C LEU A 558 -3.67 13.74 -9.20
N LYS A 559 -4.03 13.98 -7.94
CA LYS A 559 -4.60 13.00 -7.02
C LYS A 559 -6.06 13.39 -6.74
N ILE A 560 -6.98 12.53 -7.19
CA ILE A 560 -8.43 12.76 -7.08
C ILE A 560 -9.04 11.71 -6.16
N ALA A 561 -9.74 12.15 -5.12
CA ALA A 561 -10.43 11.27 -4.18
C ALA A 561 -11.93 11.19 -4.48
N VAL A 562 -12.49 9.98 -4.52
CA VAL A 562 -13.93 9.72 -4.65
C VAL A 562 -14.40 8.99 -3.40
N MET A 563 -15.14 9.70 -2.53
CA MET A 563 -15.50 9.24 -1.20
C MET A 563 -17.01 9.10 -1.03
N GLY A 564 -17.46 7.98 -0.47
CA GLY A 564 -18.87 7.65 -0.30
C GLY A 564 -19.62 8.51 0.69
N CYS A 565 -18.94 9.18 1.64
CA CYS A 565 -19.60 10.00 2.66
C CYS A 565 -18.69 11.07 3.27
N ILE A 566 -19.30 12.10 3.86
CA ILE A 566 -18.60 13.20 4.54
C ILE A 566 -18.02 12.81 5.91
N VAL A 567 -18.34 11.63 6.45
CA VAL A 567 -17.93 11.25 7.81
C VAL A 567 -16.43 11.14 7.95
N ASN A 568 -15.80 10.35 7.07
CA ASN A 568 -14.35 10.19 7.03
C ASN A 568 -13.73 10.86 5.78
N GLY A 569 -14.52 11.07 4.73
CA GLY A 569 -14.05 11.52 3.43
C GLY A 569 -13.06 12.68 3.49
N PRO A 570 -13.36 13.82 4.15
CA PRO A 570 -12.44 14.95 4.21
C PRO A 570 -11.10 14.65 4.91
N GLY A 571 -11.08 13.75 5.89
CA GLY A 571 -9.83 13.31 6.55
C GLY A 571 -9.06 12.28 5.71
N GLU A 572 -9.76 11.28 5.18
CA GLU A 572 -9.15 10.17 4.42
C GLU A 572 -8.67 10.59 3.03
N MET A 573 -9.20 11.69 2.47
CA MET A 573 -8.69 12.31 1.25
C MET A 573 -7.56 13.33 1.50
N ALA A 574 -7.03 13.41 2.73
CA ALA A 574 -5.90 14.28 3.04
C ALA A 574 -4.72 13.96 2.10
N GLY A 575 -4.22 14.98 1.40
CA GLY A 575 -3.20 14.81 0.37
C GLY A 575 -3.74 14.57 -1.05
N ALA A 576 -5.07 14.51 -1.26
CA ALA A 576 -5.66 14.62 -2.59
C ALA A 576 -5.76 16.09 -3.02
N ASP A 577 -5.52 16.35 -4.30
CA ASP A 577 -5.66 17.70 -4.87
C ASP A 577 -7.13 18.07 -4.97
N TRP A 578 -7.96 17.09 -5.33
CA TRP A 578 -9.40 17.25 -5.50
C TRP A 578 -10.19 16.12 -4.87
N GLY A 579 -11.39 16.41 -4.39
CA GLY A 579 -12.28 15.45 -3.76
C GLY A 579 -13.71 15.52 -4.29
N TYR A 580 -14.26 14.35 -4.61
CA TYR A 580 -15.68 14.10 -4.90
C TYR A 580 -16.25 13.32 -3.71
N VAL A 581 -17.07 13.97 -2.87
CA VAL A 581 -17.48 13.40 -1.58
C VAL A 581 -18.99 13.40 -1.46
N GLY A 582 -19.61 12.24 -1.24
CA GLY A 582 -21.04 12.09 -1.04
C GLY A 582 -21.54 12.91 0.17
N ALA A 583 -22.55 13.77 -0.05
CA ALA A 583 -23.09 14.68 0.95
C ALA A 583 -24.50 14.31 1.43
N GLY A 584 -25.09 13.29 0.82
CA GLY A 584 -26.43 12.80 1.07
C GLY A 584 -26.98 12.11 -0.17
N GLU A 585 -28.23 11.71 -0.16
CA GLU A 585 -28.87 11.04 -1.28
C GLU A 585 -28.88 11.94 -2.53
N GLY A 586 -28.26 11.47 -3.63
CA GLY A 586 -28.15 12.18 -4.90
C GLY A 586 -27.36 13.49 -4.86
N LYS A 587 -26.57 13.76 -3.80
CA LYS A 587 -25.81 14.99 -3.61
C LYS A 587 -24.35 14.74 -3.31
N VAL A 588 -23.49 15.58 -3.87
CA VAL A 588 -22.04 15.53 -3.75
C VAL A 588 -21.48 16.89 -3.36
N ASN A 589 -20.45 16.89 -2.53
CA ASN A 589 -19.61 18.08 -2.32
C ASN A 589 -18.29 17.89 -3.07
N ILE A 590 -17.82 18.98 -3.71
CA ILE A 590 -16.50 19.01 -4.37
C ILE A 590 -15.54 19.78 -3.49
N TYR A 591 -14.33 19.22 -3.35
CA TYR A 591 -13.26 19.78 -2.52
C TYR A 591 -12.02 20.09 -3.37
N LYS A 592 -11.32 21.15 -3.02
CA LYS A 592 -9.95 21.43 -3.44
C LYS A 592 -9.06 21.29 -2.20
N GLY A 593 -8.19 20.25 -2.20
CA GLY A 593 -7.54 19.82 -0.97
C GLY A 593 -8.57 19.49 0.12
N THR A 594 -8.48 20.11 1.28
CA THR A 594 -9.40 19.92 2.41
C THR A 594 -10.59 20.91 2.42
N VAL A 595 -10.63 21.86 1.49
CA VAL A 595 -11.64 22.93 1.45
C VAL A 595 -12.79 22.57 0.51
N SER A 596 -14.02 22.57 1.01
CA SER A 596 -15.22 22.38 0.18
C SER A 596 -15.46 23.63 -0.69
N VAL A 597 -15.31 23.48 -2.00
CA VAL A 597 -15.50 24.57 -2.99
C VAL A 597 -16.90 24.61 -3.58
N LEU A 598 -17.56 23.45 -3.73
CA LEU A 598 -18.98 23.37 -4.08
C LEU A 598 -19.70 22.40 -3.14
N LYS A 599 -20.93 22.73 -2.74
CA LYS A 599 -21.74 21.91 -1.85
C LYS A 599 -23.05 21.52 -2.51
N ASN A 600 -23.54 20.32 -2.19
CA ASN A 600 -24.84 19.81 -2.63
C ASN A 600 -25.04 19.81 -4.16
N VAL A 601 -23.97 19.55 -4.93
CA VAL A 601 -24.05 19.38 -6.38
C VAL A 601 -24.87 18.12 -6.68
N PRO A 602 -25.81 18.14 -7.62
CA PRO A 602 -26.49 16.92 -8.05
C PRO A 602 -25.49 15.89 -8.57
N GLU A 603 -25.62 14.63 -8.13
CA GLU A 603 -24.68 13.55 -8.50
C GLU A 603 -24.46 13.44 -10.01
N LYS A 604 -25.53 13.62 -10.80
CA LYS A 604 -25.48 13.52 -12.28
C LYS A 604 -24.53 14.56 -12.92
N ASP A 605 -24.37 15.71 -12.29
CA ASP A 605 -23.59 16.85 -12.82
C ASP A 605 -22.21 16.96 -12.16
N ALA A 606 -22.00 16.24 -11.04
CA ALA A 606 -20.85 16.46 -10.15
C ALA A 606 -19.49 16.10 -10.79
N ALA A 607 -19.43 15.12 -11.72
CA ALA A 607 -18.19 14.78 -12.41
C ALA A 607 -17.81 15.85 -13.46
N ASP A 608 -18.80 16.49 -14.10
CA ASP A 608 -18.56 17.60 -15.04
C ASP A 608 -18.10 18.85 -14.31
N GLU A 609 -18.76 19.16 -13.18
CA GLU A 609 -18.37 20.29 -12.34
C GLU A 609 -16.96 20.11 -11.75
N LEU A 610 -16.58 18.88 -11.37
CA LEU A 610 -15.22 18.58 -10.91
C LEU A 610 -14.20 18.88 -12.02
N LEU A 611 -14.43 18.37 -13.24
CA LEU A 611 -13.54 18.62 -14.38
C LEU A 611 -13.41 20.12 -14.66
N ARG A 612 -14.54 20.84 -14.76
CA ARG A 612 -14.56 22.28 -14.97
C ARG A 612 -13.72 23.05 -13.95
N LEU A 613 -13.87 22.72 -12.66
CA LEU A 613 -13.11 23.36 -11.58
C LEU A 613 -11.62 23.04 -11.64
N ILE A 614 -11.25 21.83 -12.07
CA ILE A 614 -9.84 21.43 -12.25
C ILE A 614 -9.24 22.26 -13.41
N GLU A 615 -9.93 22.36 -14.53
CA GLU A 615 -9.49 23.13 -15.70
C GLU A 615 -9.35 24.63 -15.40
N GLU A 616 -10.32 25.22 -14.67
CA GLU A 616 -10.25 26.61 -14.23
C GLU A 616 -9.13 26.90 -13.22
N ALA A 617 -8.70 25.90 -12.47
CA ALA A 617 -7.65 26.03 -11.48
C ALA A 617 -6.25 25.69 -12.04
N SER A 618 -6.19 25.13 -13.24
CA SER A 618 -4.93 24.86 -13.95
C SER A 618 -4.42 26.16 -14.58
N PRO A 619 -3.12 26.51 -14.41
CA PRO A 619 -2.55 27.76 -14.91
C PRO A 619 -2.45 27.78 -16.44
#